data_b8e8918960d68fbaa8b529989922b709
#
_entry.id   b8e8918960d68fbaa8b529989922b709
#
_cell.length_a   1.000
_cell.length_b   1.000
_cell.length_c   1.000
_cell.angle_alpha   90.00
_cell.angle_beta   90.00
_cell.angle_gamma   90.00
#
_symmetry.space_group_name_H-M   'P 1'
#
loop_
_entity.id
_entity.type
_entity.pdbx_description
1 polymer ?
#
loop_
_entity_poly.entity_id
_entity_poly.type
_entity_poly.pdbx_seq_one_letter_code
_entity_poly.pdbx_strand_id
1 'polypeptide(L)'
;MRGLSYAPLMMAAVLSARVAAAPMGFKNSWMIMGDVSKPYYEISANYASTVNDAYGFSLNQTHHNRSRSTSSTAELVYVRKVIRWNMPEAQANVWFTGGVGATKDSELNDARATASLGLQLDYETTRFYSMVATRTSFAGGKSSRNSTARLGMSFYEVDYDQAQPWIVIEARRIDLESKQYEFTPLIRVIHNKYFIEAGADLSGSWRFNFMLNY
;
A
#
# COMPACT_ATOMS: atom_id res chain seq x y z
N MET A 1 -52.27 -11.78 -34.44
CA MET A 1 -51.71 -11.42 -33.14
C MET A 1 -50.31 -12.03 -33.04
N ARG A 2 -49.28 -11.24 -33.24
CA ARG A 2 -47.88 -11.69 -33.14
C ARG A 2 -47.33 -11.19 -31.81
N GLY A 3 -47.01 -12.13 -30.89
CA GLY A 3 -46.39 -11.84 -29.62
C GLY A 3 -44.94 -11.41 -29.78
N LEU A 4 -44.62 -10.19 -29.35
CA LEU A 4 -43.26 -9.75 -29.20
C LEU A 4 -42.65 -10.37 -27.92
N SER A 5 -41.67 -11.22 -28.12
CA SER A 5 -40.83 -11.78 -27.07
C SER A 5 -39.77 -10.73 -26.71
N TYR A 6 -39.87 -10.16 -25.52
CA TYR A 6 -38.81 -9.32 -24.92
C TYR A 6 -37.77 -10.25 -24.28
N ALA A 7 -36.64 -10.43 -24.97
CA ALA A 7 -35.46 -11.01 -24.35
C ALA A 7 -34.86 -9.98 -23.34
N PRO A 8 -34.62 -10.32 -22.06
CA PRO A 8 -33.92 -9.43 -21.18
C PRO A 8 -32.45 -9.37 -21.59
N LEU A 9 -32.01 -8.19 -21.98
CA LEU A 9 -30.61 -7.86 -22.17
C LEU A 9 -29.94 -7.97 -20.81
N MET A 10 -29.29 -9.10 -20.52
CA MET A 10 -28.36 -9.23 -19.41
C MET A 10 -27.16 -8.33 -19.68
N MET A 11 -27.22 -7.12 -19.15
CA MET A 11 -26.07 -6.22 -19.05
C MET A 11 -25.10 -6.84 -18.05
N ALA A 12 -24.15 -7.62 -18.57
CA ALA A 12 -23.01 -8.09 -17.79
C ALA A 12 -22.25 -6.84 -17.32
N ALA A 13 -22.44 -6.49 -16.06
CA ALA A 13 -21.60 -5.51 -15.40
C ALA A 13 -20.19 -6.10 -15.36
N VAL A 14 -19.35 -5.71 -16.31
CA VAL A 14 -17.93 -5.94 -16.28
C VAL A 14 -17.43 -5.14 -15.07
N LEU A 15 -17.33 -5.81 -13.93
CA LEU A 15 -16.58 -5.28 -12.79
C LEU A 15 -15.14 -5.14 -13.26
N SER A 16 -14.78 -3.96 -13.74
CA SER A 16 -13.40 -3.58 -13.95
C SER A 16 -12.71 -3.66 -12.59
N ALA A 17 -11.97 -4.74 -12.38
CA ALA A 17 -11.16 -4.94 -11.19
C ALA A 17 -10.04 -3.91 -11.21
N ARG A 18 -10.27 -2.78 -10.55
CA ARG A 18 -9.29 -1.70 -10.41
C ARG A 18 -8.23 -2.16 -9.41
N VAL A 19 -6.97 -2.13 -9.81
CA VAL A 19 -5.84 -2.35 -8.91
C VAL A 19 -5.65 -1.05 -8.14
N ALA A 20 -6.36 -0.92 -7.04
CA ALA A 20 -6.12 0.12 -6.05
C ALA A 20 -4.77 -0.12 -5.36
N ALA A 21 -4.13 0.92 -4.86
CA ALA A 21 -2.99 0.82 -3.92
C ALA A 21 -3.47 0.27 -2.55
N ALA A 22 -4.16 -0.85 -2.59
CA ALA A 22 -4.73 -1.55 -1.46
C ALA A 22 -3.67 -2.47 -0.83
N PRO A 23 -3.66 -2.68 0.48
CA PRO A 23 -2.68 -3.54 1.14
C PRO A 23 -2.96 -5.05 0.97
N MET A 24 -3.98 -5.45 0.19
CA MET A 24 -4.26 -6.85 -0.15
C MET A 24 -4.88 -7.00 -1.54
N GLY A 25 -4.61 -8.12 -2.20
CA GLY A 25 -5.14 -8.50 -3.50
C GLY A 25 -6.57 -9.07 -3.48
N PHE A 26 -6.93 -9.77 -4.54
CA PHE A 26 -8.20 -10.48 -4.66
C PHE A 26 -8.20 -11.76 -3.82
N LYS A 27 -9.39 -12.25 -3.50
CA LYS A 27 -9.52 -13.56 -2.82
C LYS A 27 -8.74 -14.65 -3.58
N ASN A 28 -7.98 -15.46 -2.84
CA ASN A 28 -7.12 -16.53 -3.33
C ASN A 28 -5.96 -16.03 -4.22
N SER A 29 -5.54 -14.79 -4.09
CA SER A 29 -4.36 -14.25 -4.76
C SER A 29 -3.25 -13.91 -3.80
N TRP A 30 -2.04 -13.89 -4.33
CA TRP A 30 -0.88 -13.32 -3.68
C TRP A 30 -0.69 -11.87 -4.13
N MET A 31 -0.32 -11.01 -3.20
CA MET A 31 0.15 -9.67 -3.47
C MET A 31 1.57 -9.51 -2.93
N ILE A 32 2.50 -9.20 -3.80
CA ILE A 32 3.89 -8.85 -3.43
C ILE A 32 4.02 -7.35 -3.57
N MET A 33 4.58 -6.69 -2.56
CA MET A 33 4.77 -5.24 -2.52
C MET A 33 6.19 -4.92 -2.10
N GLY A 34 6.74 -3.83 -2.64
CA GLY A 34 7.99 -3.25 -2.20
C GLY A 34 7.90 -1.75 -2.08
N ASP A 35 8.51 -1.21 -1.02
CA ASP A 35 8.73 0.22 -0.78
C ASP A 35 10.23 0.42 -0.55
N VAL A 36 10.87 1.10 -1.49
CA VAL A 36 12.32 1.30 -1.49
C VAL A 36 12.61 2.79 -1.51
N SER A 37 13.21 3.29 -0.45
CA SER A 37 13.62 4.68 -0.31
C SER A 37 14.82 4.78 0.63
N LYS A 38 15.49 5.91 0.67
CA LYS A 38 16.36 6.22 1.79
C LYS A 38 15.51 6.95 2.85
N PRO A 39 15.47 6.55 4.09
CA PRO A 39 16.25 5.48 4.77
C PRO A 39 15.49 4.14 4.94
N TYR A 40 14.45 3.86 4.18
CA TYR A 40 13.52 2.76 4.44
C TYR A 40 13.40 1.80 3.26
N TYR A 41 13.49 0.50 3.54
CA TYR A 41 13.28 -0.58 2.59
C TYR A 41 12.26 -1.56 3.17
N GLU A 42 11.24 -1.90 2.42
CA GLU A 42 10.28 -2.94 2.80
C GLU A 42 9.96 -3.82 1.60
N ILE A 43 9.88 -5.12 1.83
CA ILE A 43 9.26 -6.09 0.94
C ILE A 43 8.25 -6.90 1.73
N SER A 44 7.06 -7.11 1.19
CA SER A 44 6.03 -7.90 1.82
C SER A 44 5.30 -8.78 0.81
N ALA A 45 4.77 -9.90 1.29
CA ALA A 45 3.93 -10.79 0.51
C ALA A 45 2.72 -11.21 1.34
N ASN A 46 1.52 -10.97 0.83
CA ASN A 46 0.25 -11.22 1.49
C ASN A 46 -0.63 -12.16 0.64
N TYR A 47 -1.15 -13.21 1.24
CA TYR A 47 -2.15 -14.10 0.63
C TYR A 47 -3.55 -13.72 1.10
N ALA A 48 -4.42 -13.33 0.18
CA ALA A 48 -5.81 -12.99 0.47
C ALA A 48 -6.67 -14.25 0.60
N SER A 49 -6.84 -14.72 1.83
CA SER A 49 -7.63 -15.93 2.14
C SER A 49 -9.13 -15.72 1.97
N THR A 50 -9.59 -14.50 2.17
CA THR A 50 -10.98 -14.08 1.95
C THR A 50 -11.02 -12.76 1.16
N VAL A 51 -12.20 -12.25 0.87
CA VAL A 51 -12.38 -10.91 0.28
C VAL A 51 -12.02 -9.78 1.25
N ASN A 52 -11.86 -10.07 2.53
CA ASN A 52 -11.60 -9.09 3.59
C ASN A 52 -10.31 -9.34 4.36
N ASP A 53 -9.74 -10.55 4.31
CA ASP A 53 -8.63 -10.95 5.18
C ASP A 53 -7.47 -11.51 4.36
N ALA A 54 -6.26 -11.04 4.67
CA ALA A 54 -5.02 -11.58 4.14
C ALA A 54 -4.00 -11.82 5.24
N TYR A 55 -3.15 -12.81 5.03
CA TYR A 55 -2.04 -13.17 5.91
C TYR A 55 -0.76 -13.19 5.10
N GLY A 56 0.33 -12.77 5.70
CA GLY A 56 1.58 -12.70 4.98
C GLY A 56 2.77 -12.46 5.87
N PHE A 57 3.82 -12.01 5.25
CA PHE A 57 5.04 -11.60 5.93
C PHE A 57 5.59 -10.30 5.35
N SER A 58 6.31 -9.57 6.18
CA SER A 58 7.03 -8.35 5.80
C SER A 58 8.45 -8.42 6.33
N LEU A 59 9.39 -7.99 5.50
CA LEU A 59 10.78 -7.75 5.85
C LEU A 59 11.04 -6.27 5.61
N ASN A 60 11.47 -5.56 6.65
CA ASN A 60 11.84 -4.16 6.50
C ASN A 60 13.20 -3.86 7.12
N GLN A 61 13.84 -2.84 6.59
CA GLN A 61 15.11 -2.32 7.07
C GLN A 61 15.03 -0.80 7.13
N THR A 62 15.44 -0.24 8.26
CA THR A 62 15.49 1.20 8.48
C THR A 62 16.90 1.62 8.85
N HIS A 63 17.47 2.57 8.10
CA HIS A 63 18.75 3.19 8.42
C HIS A 63 18.51 4.45 9.25
N HIS A 64 19.13 4.51 10.42
CA HIS A 64 19.03 5.62 11.35
C HIS A 64 20.22 6.59 11.14
N ASN A 65 19.98 7.73 10.49
CA ASN A 65 21.03 8.69 10.16
C ASN A 65 21.76 9.24 11.39
N ARG A 66 21.05 9.42 12.53
CA ARG A 66 21.61 9.97 13.76
C ARG A 66 22.54 9.00 14.48
N SER A 67 22.13 7.74 14.61
CA SER A 67 22.91 6.69 15.29
C SER A 67 23.85 5.95 14.36
N ARG A 68 23.72 6.13 13.03
CA ARG A 68 24.37 5.33 11.98
C ARG A 68 24.10 3.83 12.12
N SER A 69 23.02 3.47 12.83
CA SER A 69 22.59 2.09 13.02
C SER A 69 21.56 1.67 11.95
N THR A 70 21.37 0.39 11.82
CA THR A 70 20.39 -0.21 10.93
C THR A 70 19.52 -1.17 11.74
N SER A 71 18.21 -0.98 11.68
CA SER A 71 17.24 -1.89 12.26
C SER A 71 16.63 -2.75 11.15
N SER A 72 16.69 -4.08 11.31
CA SER A 72 16.07 -5.05 10.41
C SER A 72 14.94 -5.76 11.13
N THR A 73 13.75 -5.78 10.55
CA THR A 73 12.55 -6.36 11.15
C THR A 73 11.94 -7.41 10.23
N ALA A 74 11.56 -8.54 10.79
CA ALA A 74 10.76 -9.57 10.13
C ALA A 74 9.46 -9.78 10.90
N GLU A 75 8.33 -9.71 10.22
CA GLU A 75 6.99 -9.81 10.83
C GLU A 75 6.10 -10.77 10.05
N LEU A 76 5.29 -11.54 10.77
CA LEU A 76 4.05 -12.11 10.24
C LEU A 76 2.98 -11.03 10.29
N VAL A 77 2.26 -10.85 9.18
CA VAL A 77 1.34 -9.73 8.98
C VAL A 77 -0.07 -10.26 8.74
N TYR A 78 -1.04 -9.63 9.37
CA TYR A 78 -2.46 -9.76 9.11
C TYR A 78 -3.00 -8.45 8.57
N VAL A 79 -3.72 -8.52 7.46
CA VAL A 79 -4.39 -7.37 6.82
C VAL A 79 -5.88 -7.64 6.78
N ARG A 80 -6.68 -6.67 7.20
CA ARG A 80 -8.14 -6.72 7.15
C ARG A 80 -8.73 -5.48 6.50
N LYS A 81 -9.56 -5.70 5.49
CA LYS A 81 -10.46 -4.68 4.99
C LYS A 81 -11.66 -4.58 5.95
N VAL A 82 -11.66 -3.54 6.79
CA VAL A 82 -12.66 -3.35 7.84
C VAL A 82 -13.99 -2.89 7.25
N ILE A 83 -13.92 -1.89 6.36
CA ILE A 83 -15.09 -1.32 5.69
C ILE A 83 -14.74 -1.03 4.23
N ARG A 84 -15.71 -1.23 3.34
CA ARG A 84 -15.69 -0.77 1.96
C ARG A 84 -17.02 -0.13 1.60
N TRP A 85 -16.95 1.07 1.06
CA TRP A 85 -18.07 1.73 0.40
C TRP A 85 -17.85 1.68 -1.11
N ASN A 86 -18.78 1.07 -1.82
CA ASN A 86 -18.81 1.08 -3.28
C ASN A 86 -19.83 2.12 -3.74
N MET A 87 -19.38 3.08 -4.49
CA MET A 87 -20.16 4.13 -5.13
C MET A 87 -20.15 3.91 -6.64
N PRO A 88 -21.04 4.50 -7.44
CA PRO A 88 -21.10 4.26 -8.89
C PRO A 88 -19.76 4.46 -9.61
N GLU A 89 -18.99 5.48 -9.25
CA GLU A 89 -17.72 5.85 -9.90
C GLU A 89 -16.53 5.89 -8.94
N ALA A 90 -16.73 5.45 -7.68
CA ALA A 90 -15.71 5.55 -6.66
C ALA A 90 -15.79 4.37 -5.67
N GLN A 91 -14.71 4.17 -4.95
CA GLN A 91 -14.70 3.33 -3.75
C GLN A 91 -13.90 4.00 -2.63
N ALA A 92 -14.30 3.71 -1.40
CA ALA A 92 -13.54 4.08 -0.22
C ALA A 92 -13.34 2.86 0.67
N ASN A 93 -12.20 2.77 1.32
CA ASN A 93 -11.85 1.64 2.17
C ASN A 93 -11.25 2.10 3.48
N VAL A 94 -11.48 1.29 4.52
CA VAL A 94 -10.75 1.32 5.78
C VAL A 94 -10.05 -0.02 5.94
N TRP A 95 -8.73 0.03 6.15
CA TRP A 95 -7.88 -1.14 6.33
C TRP A 95 -7.24 -1.13 7.70
N PHE A 96 -7.15 -2.29 8.29
CA PHE A 96 -6.36 -2.56 9.48
C PHE A 96 -5.20 -3.49 9.11
N THR A 97 -4.03 -3.23 9.69
CA THR A 97 -2.86 -4.12 9.57
C THR A 97 -2.32 -4.38 10.97
N GLY A 98 -2.07 -5.62 11.29
CA GLY A 98 -1.38 -6.05 12.50
C GLY A 98 -0.18 -6.90 12.15
N GLY A 99 0.92 -6.76 12.89
CA GLY A 99 2.13 -7.57 12.70
C GLY A 99 2.73 -8.00 14.02
N VAL A 100 3.35 -9.17 14.03
CA VAL A 100 4.17 -9.68 15.15
C VAL A 100 5.44 -10.31 14.59
N GLY A 101 6.57 -10.09 15.28
CA GLY A 101 7.84 -10.60 14.76
C GLY A 101 9.02 -10.24 15.63
N ALA A 102 10.15 -10.01 14.99
CA ALA A 102 11.40 -9.65 15.66
C ALA A 102 12.14 -8.55 14.90
N THR A 103 12.76 -7.65 15.67
CA THR A 103 13.64 -6.59 15.17
C THR A 103 15.04 -6.82 15.74
N LYS A 104 16.05 -6.75 14.86
CA LYS A 104 17.46 -6.72 15.21
C LYS A 104 18.04 -5.37 14.84
N ASP A 105 18.71 -4.72 15.78
CA ASP A 105 19.46 -3.50 15.56
C ASP A 105 20.94 -3.84 15.36
N SER A 106 21.63 -3.16 14.46
CA SER A 106 23.05 -3.43 14.16
C SER A 106 23.98 -3.14 15.35
N GLU A 107 23.57 -2.31 16.30
CA GLU A 107 24.34 -2.01 17.51
C GLU A 107 24.08 -2.98 18.65
N LEU A 108 23.07 -3.84 18.51
CA LEU A 108 22.65 -4.79 19.54
C LEU A 108 22.79 -6.21 19.04
N ASN A 109 23.36 -7.08 19.88
CA ASN A 109 23.54 -8.49 19.52
C ASN A 109 22.22 -9.29 19.54
N ASP A 110 21.21 -8.83 20.28
CA ASP A 110 19.98 -9.56 20.51
C ASP A 110 18.82 -9.06 19.67
N ALA A 111 18.06 -9.99 19.12
CA ALA A 111 16.78 -9.71 18.49
C ALA A 111 15.73 -9.42 19.58
N ARG A 112 14.85 -8.44 19.30
CA ARG A 112 13.77 -8.05 20.21
C ARG A 112 12.43 -8.37 19.59
N ALA A 113 11.50 -8.86 20.41
CA ALA A 113 10.12 -9.05 19.98
C ALA A 113 9.54 -7.71 19.50
N THR A 114 8.83 -7.77 18.39
CA THR A 114 8.19 -6.61 17.74
C THR A 114 6.72 -6.90 17.52
N ALA A 115 5.89 -5.87 17.71
CA ALA A 115 4.50 -5.85 17.29
C ALA A 115 4.23 -4.56 16.53
N SER A 116 3.34 -4.60 15.54
CA SER A 116 2.94 -3.41 14.80
C SER A 116 1.43 -3.35 14.58
N LEU A 117 0.91 -2.11 14.53
CA LEU A 117 -0.49 -1.82 14.25
C LEU A 117 -0.56 -0.69 13.23
N GLY A 118 -1.41 -0.84 12.22
CA GLY A 118 -1.61 0.13 11.16
C GLY A 118 -3.07 0.33 10.81
N LEU A 119 -3.38 1.54 10.40
CA LEU A 119 -4.66 1.93 9.81
C LEU A 119 -4.40 2.66 8.50
N GLN A 120 -5.21 2.38 7.49
CA GLN A 120 -5.22 3.09 6.22
C GLN A 120 -6.66 3.41 5.83
N LEU A 121 -6.85 4.62 5.34
CA LEU A 121 -8.07 5.04 4.65
C LEU A 121 -7.68 5.42 3.24
N ASP A 122 -8.43 4.95 2.27
CA ASP A 122 -8.26 5.35 0.88
C ASP A 122 -9.61 5.64 0.21
N TYR A 123 -9.55 6.55 -0.76
CA TYR A 123 -10.66 6.88 -1.65
C TYR A 123 -10.11 6.94 -3.07
N GLU A 124 -10.80 6.29 -3.99
CA GLU A 124 -10.36 6.14 -5.37
C GLU A 124 -11.54 6.24 -6.35
N THR A 125 -11.33 6.97 -7.41
CA THR A 125 -12.15 6.99 -8.62
C THR A 125 -11.35 6.45 -9.81
N THR A 126 -11.90 6.52 -11.02
CA THR A 126 -11.15 6.21 -12.24
C THR A 126 -9.93 7.11 -12.46
N ARG A 127 -9.95 8.33 -11.91
CA ARG A 127 -8.95 9.38 -12.18
C ARG A 127 -8.37 10.05 -10.96
N PHE A 128 -8.97 9.89 -9.78
CA PHE A 128 -8.49 10.50 -8.54
C PHE A 128 -8.26 9.44 -7.48
N TYR A 129 -7.20 9.63 -6.73
CA TYR A 129 -6.79 8.78 -5.62
C TYR A 129 -6.36 9.63 -4.43
N SER A 130 -6.83 9.28 -3.25
CA SER A 130 -6.33 9.83 -1.99
C SER A 130 -6.17 8.73 -0.97
N MET A 131 -5.16 8.85 -0.11
CA MET A 131 -4.89 7.89 0.95
C MET A 131 -4.23 8.58 2.12
N VAL A 132 -4.60 8.15 3.33
CA VAL A 132 -3.87 8.42 4.56
C VAL A 132 -3.63 7.10 5.28
N ALA A 133 -2.42 6.90 5.78
CA ALA A 133 -2.05 5.70 6.51
C ALA A 133 -1.14 6.05 7.69
N THR A 134 -1.24 5.26 8.74
CA THR A 134 -0.29 5.30 9.85
C THR A 134 -0.01 3.88 10.32
N ARG A 135 1.25 3.59 10.62
CA ARG A 135 1.69 2.33 11.25
C ARG A 135 2.60 2.65 12.42
N THR A 136 2.31 2.08 13.57
CA THR A 136 3.14 2.16 14.76
C THR A 136 3.73 0.79 15.06
N SER A 137 5.04 0.73 15.21
CA SER A 137 5.80 -0.47 15.56
C SER A 137 6.37 -0.32 16.97
N PHE A 138 6.33 -1.39 17.74
CA PHE A 138 6.81 -1.48 19.11
C PHE A 138 7.90 -2.54 19.18
N ALA A 139 9.11 -2.17 19.61
CA ALA A 139 10.24 -3.09 19.76
C ALA A 139 11.08 -2.70 20.96
N GLY A 140 11.33 -3.63 21.90
CA GLY A 140 12.23 -3.39 23.04
C GLY A 140 11.88 -2.17 23.89
N GLY A 141 10.59 -1.91 24.14
CA GLY A 141 10.12 -0.76 24.92
C GLY A 141 10.16 0.59 24.20
N LYS A 142 10.56 0.62 22.92
CA LYS A 142 10.52 1.81 22.06
C LYS A 142 9.37 1.67 21.05
N SER A 143 8.83 2.81 20.63
CA SER A 143 7.83 2.86 19.55
C SER A 143 8.33 3.78 18.43
N SER A 144 8.00 3.41 17.20
CA SER A 144 8.19 4.25 16.01
C SER A 144 6.90 4.32 15.23
N ARG A 145 6.66 5.47 14.60
CA ARG A 145 5.47 5.70 13.78
C ARG A 145 5.88 6.13 12.38
N ASN A 146 5.26 5.49 11.40
CA ASN A 146 5.29 5.90 10.00
C ASN A 146 3.90 6.41 9.63
N SER A 147 3.81 7.65 9.13
CA SER A 147 2.56 8.26 8.68
C SER A 147 2.73 8.74 7.24
N THR A 148 1.76 8.44 6.40
CA THR A 148 1.81 8.76 4.96
C THR A 148 0.47 9.33 4.53
N ALA A 149 0.51 10.38 3.71
CA ALA A 149 -0.64 10.89 2.98
C ALA A 149 -0.29 10.97 1.49
N ARG A 150 -1.22 10.59 0.62
CA ARG A 150 -1.05 10.59 -0.84
C ARG A 150 -2.25 11.22 -1.52
N LEU A 151 -1.98 11.98 -2.56
CA LEU A 151 -2.97 12.48 -3.51
C LEU A 151 -2.46 12.19 -4.91
N GLY A 152 -3.33 11.64 -5.76
CA GLY A 152 -2.96 11.29 -7.12
C GLY A 152 -4.06 11.57 -8.12
N MET A 153 -3.65 11.81 -9.37
CA MET A 153 -4.58 11.97 -10.48
C MET A 153 -4.03 11.34 -11.76
N SER A 154 -4.95 10.80 -12.57
CA SER A 154 -4.68 10.41 -13.96
C SER A 154 -5.32 11.40 -14.90
N PHE A 155 -4.65 11.70 -16.01
CA PHE A 155 -5.14 12.67 -17.00
C PHE A 155 -6.27 12.12 -17.87
N TYR A 156 -6.35 10.79 -17.99
CA TYR A 156 -7.35 10.09 -18.82
C TYR A 156 -7.74 8.74 -18.22
N GLU A 157 -8.87 8.25 -18.64
CA GLU A 157 -9.33 6.88 -18.34
C GLU A 157 -8.81 5.92 -19.40
N VAL A 158 -8.56 4.69 -19.01
CA VAL A 158 -8.08 3.64 -19.87
C VAL A 158 -8.89 2.36 -19.63
N ASP A 159 -8.87 1.46 -20.60
CA ASP A 159 -9.36 0.11 -20.42
C ASP A 159 -8.41 -0.70 -19.54
N TYR A 160 -8.89 -1.81 -19.00
CA TYR A 160 -8.15 -2.62 -18.01
C TYR A 160 -6.80 -3.15 -18.53
N ASP A 161 -6.69 -3.42 -19.82
CA ASP A 161 -5.50 -3.94 -20.50
C ASP A 161 -4.53 -2.85 -20.95
N GLN A 162 -4.84 -1.59 -20.70
CA GLN A 162 -4.01 -0.46 -21.04
C GLN A 162 -3.25 0.07 -19.82
N ALA A 163 -2.08 0.63 -20.07
CA ALA A 163 -1.28 1.26 -19.02
C ALA A 163 -1.85 2.64 -18.67
N GLN A 164 -2.17 2.86 -17.39
CA GLN A 164 -2.66 4.13 -16.89
C GLN A 164 -1.58 4.88 -16.12
N PRO A 165 -1.07 6.01 -16.64
CA PRO A 165 -0.15 6.86 -15.91
C PRO A 165 -0.89 7.79 -14.94
N TRP A 166 -0.24 8.04 -13.80
CA TRP A 166 -0.70 8.92 -12.73
C TRP A 166 0.42 9.82 -12.27
N ILE A 167 0.07 11.01 -11.84
CA ILE A 167 0.93 11.85 -11.00
C ILE A 167 0.42 11.72 -9.57
N VAL A 168 1.33 11.45 -8.63
CA VAL A 168 1.04 11.31 -7.21
C VAL A 168 1.95 12.23 -6.42
N ILE A 169 1.43 12.90 -5.42
CA ILE A 169 2.21 13.62 -4.40
C ILE A 169 2.06 12.85 -3.11
N GLU A 170 3.20 12.53 -2.50
CA GLU A 170 3.25 11.89 -1.20
C GLU A 170 3.85 12.83 -0.15
N ALA A 171 3.20 12.88 1.02
CA ALA A 171 3.76 13.42 2.25
C ALA A 171 3.98 12.26 3.23
N ARG A 172 5.22 12.06 3.68
CA ARG A 172 5.60 10.97 4.59
C ARG A 172 6.36 11.49 5.80
N ARG A 173 6.14 10.87 6.94
CA ARG A 173 6.88 11.12 8.17
C ARG A 173 7.22 9.82 8.86
N ILE A 174 8.50 9.63 9.19
CA ILE A 174 9.01 8.53 9.99
C ILE A 174 9.59 9.10 11.26
N ASP A 175 8.95 8.85 12.42
CA ASP A 175 9.28 9.52 13.69
C ASP A 175 10.71 9.24 14.20
N LEU A 176 11.32 8.11 13.82
CA LEU A 176 12.69 7.76 14.22
C LEU A 176 13.76 8.60 13.49
N GLU A 177 13.47 9.07 12.29
CA GLU A 177 14.43 9.74 11.43
C GLU A 177 14.29 11.24 11.47
N SER A 178 13.08 11.73 11.33
CA SER A 178 12.79 13.15 11.21
C SER A 178 11.44 13.48 11.83
N LYS A 179 11.33 14.64 12.46
CA LYS A 179 10.03 15.21 12.85
C LYS A 179 9.36 15.98 11.71
N GLN A 180 10.02 16.08 10.57
CA GLN A 180 9.52 16.79 9.39
C GLN A 180 8.86 15.83 8.41
N TYR A 181 7.89 16.34 7.66
CA TYR A 181 7.31 15.62 6.53
C TYR A 181 8.23 15.73 5.31
N GLU A 182 8.46 14.62 4.64
CA GLU A 182 9.09 14.55 3.33
C GLU A 182 8.01 14.60 2.27
N PHE A 183 8.21 15.44 1.25
CA PHE A 183 7.28 15.56 0.12
C PHE A 183 7.93 15.01 -1.13
N THR A 184 7.31 13.99 -1.72
CA THR A 184 7.84 13.30 -2.89
C THR A 184 6.82 13.30 -4.02
N PRO A 185 7.08 13.97 -5.13
CA PRO A 185 6.35 13.74 -6.37
C PRO A 185 6.71 12.38 -6.96
N LEU A 186 5.70 11.62 -7.39
CA LEU A 186 5.84 10.28 -7.93
C LEU A 186 5.11 10.20 -9.27
N ILE A 187 5.69 9.48 -10.20
CA ILE A 187 5.00 8.98 -11.39
C ILE A 187 4.61 7.54 -11.10
N ARG A 188 3.33 7.22 -11.30
CA ARG A 188 2.75 5.90 -11.13
C ARG A 188 2.27 5.38 -12.47
N VAL A 189 2.50 4.11 -12.72
CA VAL A 189 1.90 3.37 -13.84
C VAL A 189 1.20 2.14 -13.30
N ILE A 190 -0.08 1.99 -13.67
CA ILE A 190 -0.88 0.81 -13.39
C ILE A 190 -1.14 0.11 -14.71
N HIS A 191 -0.86 -1.19 -14.79
CA HIS A 191 -1.15 -2.02 -15.95
C HIS A 191 -1.51 -3.44 -15.50
N ASN A 192 -2.76 -3.85 -15.69
CA ASN A 192 -3.27 -5.15 -15.25
C ASN A 192 -3.00 -5.43 -13.76
N LYS A 193 -2.04 -6.32 -13.50
CA LYS A 193 -1.63 -6.80 -12.17
C LYS A 193 -0.42 -6.05 -11.60
N TYR A 194 0.13 -5.14 -12.38
CA TYR A 194 1.36 -4.41 -12.07
C TYR A 194 1.06 -2.98 -11.67
N PHE A 195 1.69 -2.57 -10.61
CA PHE A 195 1.71 -1.21 -10.13
C PHE A 195 3.17 -0.83 -9.87
N ILE A 196 3.61 0.26 -10.44
CA ILE A 196 4.97 0.78 -10.28
C ILE A 196 4.88 2.27 -10.01
N GLU A 197 5.63 2.76 -9.03
CA GLU A 197 5.82 4.18 -8.75
C GLU A 197 7.31 4.49 -8.63
N ALA A 198 7.71 5.65 -9.15
CA ALA A 198 9.05 6.17 -8.98
C ALA A 198 9.03 7.69 -8.86
N GLY A 199 9.94 8.24 -8.06
CA GLY A 199 10.12 9.67 -7.90
C GLY A 199 11.31 10.01 -7.02
N ALA A 200 11.46 11.30 -6.75
CA ALA A 200 12.48 11.82 -5.85
C ALA A 200 11.93 13.01 -5.08
N ASP A 201 12.35 13.18 -3.84
CA ASP A 201 12.04 14.35 -3.04
C ASP A 201 12.91 15.56 -3.45
N LEU A 202 12.63 16.72 -2.84
CA LEU A 202 13.39 17.95 -3.11
C LEU A 202 14.87 17.88 -2.67
N SER A 203 15.24 16.92 -1.83
CA SER A 203 16.62 16.66 -1.40
C SER A 203 17.39 15.72 -2.35
N GLY A 204 16.73 15.19 -3.39
CA GLY A 204 17.26 14.21 -4.33
C GLY A 204 17.22 12.77 -3.82
N SER A 205 16.51 12.50 -2.70
CA SER A 205 16.31 11.12 -2.23
C SER A 205 15.26 10.45 -3.10
N TRP A 206 15.68 9.39 -3.78
CA TRP A 206 14.81 8.63 -4.67
C TRP A 206 13.87 7.70 -3.89
N ARG A 207 12.73 7.39 -4.52
CA ARG A 207 11.72 6.47 -4.03
C ARG A 207 11.22 5.58 -5.15
N PHE A 208 11.04 4.30 -4.85
CA PHE A 208 10.50 3.32 -5.76
C PHE A 208 9.53 2.39 -5.03
N ASN A 209 8.32 2.27 -5.53
CA ASN A 209 7.30 1.36 -5.02
C ASN A 209 6.84 0.45 -6.15
N PHE A 210 6.55 -0.79 -5.81
CA PHE A 210 5.91 -1.72 -6.74
C PHE A 210 4.90 -2.61 -6.03
N MET A 211 3.95 -3.11 -6.81
CA MET A 211 2.98 -4.10 -6.39
C MET A 211 2.69 -5.05 -7.54
N LEU A 212 2.61 -6.33 -7.21
CA LEU A 212 2.27 -7.41 -8.13
C LEU A 212 1.18 -8.28 -7.51
N ASN A 213 0.08 -8.47 -8.25
CA ASN A 213 -1.01 -9.38 -7.89
C ASN A 213 -1.03 -10.59 -8.82
N TYR A 214 -1.10 -11.82 -8.29
CA TYR A 214 -1.24 -13.05 -9.09
C TYR A 214 -1.92 -14.18 -8.33
#